data_2f93898dc3bde537ad4e40a62bc2427d
#
_entry.id   2f93898dc3bde537ad4e40a62bc2427d
#
_cell.length_a   1.000
_cell.length_b   1.000
_cell.length_c   1.000
_cell.angle_alpha   90.00
_cell.angle_beta   90.00
_cell.angle_gamma   90.00
#
_symmetry.space_group_name_H-M   'P 1'
#
loop_
_entity.id
_entity.type
_entity.pdbx_description
1 polymer ?
#
loop_
_entity_poly.entity_id
_entity_poly.type
_entity_poly.pdbx_seq_one_letter_code
_entity_poly.pdbx_strand_id
1 'polypeptide(L)'
;SKCDYIFIRTQASFNAKYLTDLKPVITPNCIITDVGSTKTDIHTRVIELDMEANFIGGHPMAGSEKTGLNNSKRHLIENAYYVVTPTSKVSAEAVEDYVEFIGSLKALPLVLDYKQHDYITAAISHLPHLIAAGLVNLVKHNDSEEQYMKKVAAGGFKDITRIASSSPIMWEQICV
;
A
#
# COMPACT_ATOMS: atom_id res chain seq x y z
N SER A 1 20.73 8.54 15.16
CA SER A 1 20.80 8.68 13.70
C SER A 1 20.43 10.10 13.33
N LYS A 2 21.18 10.73 12.41
CA LYS A 2 20.85 12.07 11.88
C LYS A 2 20.26 11.82 10.47
N CYS A 3 19.00 11.42 10.41
CA CYS A 3 18.27 11.33 9.15
C CYS A 3 16.97 12.12 9.28
N ASP A 4 16.53 12.72 8.19
CA ASP A 4 15.30 13.50 8.12
C ASP A 4 14.09 12.59 7.90
N TYR A 5 14.28 11.49 7.15
CA TYR A 5 13.24 10.52 6.84
C TYR A 5 13.67 9.07 7.10
N ILE A 6 12.74 8.26 7.61
CA ILE A 6 12.86 6.80 7.73
C ILE A 6 11.71 6.15 6.98
N PHE A 7 12.01 5.40 5.91
CA PHE A 7 11.02 4.65 5.14
C PHE A 7 10.91 3.19 5.62
N ILE A 8 9.75 2.82 6.13
CA ILE A 8 9.41 1.43 6.45
C ILE A 8 8.88 0.75 5.18
N ARG A 9 9.66 -0.16 4.62
CA ARG A 9 9.34 -0.93 3.39
C ARG A 9 9.31 -2.43 3.68
N THR A 10 8.62 -2.81 4.71
CA THR A 10 8.48 -4.21 5.13
C THR A 10 7.03 -4.67 4.99
N GLN A 11 6.79 -5.96 5.21
CA GLN A 11 5.43 -6.47 5.29
C GLN A 11 4.71 -5.80 6.48
N ALA A 12 3.42 -5.52 6.31
CA ALA A 12 2.61 -4.80 7.31
C ALA A 12 2.70 -5.44 8.72
N SER A 13 2.78 -6.77 8.79
CA SER A 13 2.97 -7.52 10.04
C SER A 13 4.21 -7.15 10.87
N PHE A 14 5.23 -6.56 10.25
CA PHE A 14 6.46 -6.12 10.93
C PHE A 14 6.42 -4.63 11.34
N ASN A 15 5.49 -3.84 10.83
CA ASN A 15 5.45 -2.40 11.06
C ASN A 15 5.37 -2.07 12.56
N ALA A 16 4.53 -2.79 13.31
CA ALA A 16 4.37 -2.59 14.76
C ALA A 16 5.69 -2.78 15.51
N LYS A 17 6.50 -3.79 15.15
CA LYS A 17 7.81 -4.04 15.73
C LYS A 17 8.78 -2.90 15.42
N TYR A 18 8.89 -2.52 14.14
CA TYR A 18 9.82 -1.45 13.74
C TYR A 18 9.47 -0.09 14.36
N LEU A 19 8.20 0.25 14.47
CA LEU A 19 7.78 1.46 15.16
C LEU A 19 8.20 1.42 16.64
N THR A 20 8.02 0.28 17.32
CA THR A 20 8.44 0.10 18.71
C THR A 20 9.96 0.23 18.86
N ASP A 21 10.74 -0.35 17.95
CA ASP A 21 12.21 -0.30 17.97
C ASP A 21 12.74 1.11 17.63
N LEU A 22 12.03 1.88 16.80
CA LEU A 22 12.40 3.24 16.42
C LEU A 22 12.07 4.28 17.49
N LYS A 23 11.00 4.09 18.28
CA LYS A 23 10.55 5.06 19.30
C LYS A 23 11.66 5.59 20.20
N PRO A 24 12.56 4.77 20.80
CA PRO A 24 13.60 5.26 21.70
C PRO A 24 14.77 5.97 21.00
N VAL A 25 14.86 5.91 19.67
CA VAL A 25 16.04 6.40 18.92
C VAL A 25 15.71 7.50 17.91
N ILE A 26 14.42 7.77 17.69
CA ILE A 26 13.97 8.81 16.76
C ILE A 26 14.21 10.20 17.33
N THR A 27 14.65 11.12 16.48
CA THR A 27 14.79 12.53 16.85
C THR A 27 13.47 13.29 16.57
N PRO A 28 13.20 14.41 17.28
CA PRO A 28 11.96 15.16 17.09
C PRO A 28 11.68 15.63 15.65
N ASN A 29 12.72 15.87 14.86
CA ASN A 29 12.60 16.38 13.50
C ASN A 29 12.63 15.26 12.43
N CYS A 30 12.75 14.00 12.83
CA CYS A 30 12.78 12.88 11.89
C CYS A 30 11.35 12.39 11.63
N ILE A 31 10.97 12.27 10.37
CA ILE A 31 9.69 11.74 9.95
C ILE A 31 9.84 10.26 9.58
N ILE A 32 9.01 9.42 10.18
CA ILE A 32 8.82 8.03 9.77
C ILE A 32 7.69 7.99 8.74
N THR A 33 7.88 7.24 7.68
CA THR A 33 6.85 6.98 6.67
C THR A 33 6.84 5.51 6.27
N ASP A 34 5.72 5.03 5.79
CA ASP A 34 5.60 3.70 5.19
C ASP A 34 5.22 3.79 3.70
N VAL A 35 5.12 2.66 3.04
CA VAL A 35 4.67 2.54 1.64
C VAL A 35 3.62 1.43 1.47
N GLY A 36 2.94 1.08 2.55
CA GLY A 36 1.93 0.01 2.59
C GLY A 36 0.65 0.35 1.83
N SER A 37 -0.13 -0.66 1.49
CA SER A 37 -1.40 -0.52 0.76
C SER A 37 -2.57 -0.16 1.66
N THR A 38 -2.49 -0.39 2.97
CA THR A 38 -3.47 -0.02 3.98
C THR A 38 -2.86 0.91 5.01
N LYS A 39 -3.66 1.82 5.59
CA LYS A 39 -3.16 2.87 6.48
C LYS A 39 -3.71 2.79 7.90
N THR A 40 -4.89 2.20 8.10
CA THR A 40 -5.56 2.20 9.41
C THR A 40 -4.71 1.55 10.49
N ASP A 41 -4.14 0.36 10.23
CA ASP A 41 -3.38 -0.39 11.24
C ASP A 41 -2.12 0.33 11.67
N ILE A 42 -1.34 0.86 10.71
CA ILE A 42 -0.09 1.55 11.02
C ILE A 42 -0.37 2.87 11.75
N HIS A 43 -1.42 3.62 11.37
CA HIS A 43 -1.84 4.83 12.07
C HIS A 43 -2.30 4.52 13.50
N THR A 44 -3.11 3.47 13.69
CA THR A 44 -3.52 3.02 15.02
C THR A 44 -2.30 2.73 15.90
N ARG A 45 -1.32 2.01 15.36
CA ARG A 45 -0.10 1.69 16.09
C ARG A 45 0.76 2.92 16.42
N VAL A 46 0.85 3.87 15.50
CA VAL A 46 1.54 5.16 15.71
C VAL A 46 0.88 5.94 16.85
N ILE A 47 -0.46 5.99 16.90
CA ILE A 47 -1.22 6.65 17.96
C ILE A 47 -0.99 5.95 19.31
N GLU A 48 -1.06 4.62 19.38
CA GLU A 48 -0.79 3.83 20.58
C GLU A 48 0.62 4.05 21.14
N LEU A 49 1.57 4.35 20.28
CA LEU A 49 2.96 4.60 20.63
C LEU A 49 3.26 6.10 20.91
N ASP A 50 2.28 7.00 20.83
CA ASP A 50 2.50 8.47 20.93
C ASP A 50 3.60 8.97 19.96
N MET A 51 3.59 8.48 18.72
CA MET A 51 4.57 8.84 17.68
C MET A 51 3.95 9.70 16.57
N GLU A 52 2.77 10.25 16.78
CA GLU A 52 2.00 10.99 15.79
C GLU A 52 2.75 12.23 15.25
N ALA A 53 3.54 12.90 16.07
CA ALA A 53 4.31 14.07 15.64
C ALA A 53 5.44 13.70 14.63
N ASN A 54 5.78 12.43 14.54
CA ASN A 54 6.88 11.91 13.72
C ASN A 54 6.41 11.01 12.58
N PHE A 55 5.11 10.94 12.24
CA PHE A 55 4.63 9.99 11.27
C PHE A 55 3.75 10.61 10.18
N ILE A 56 4.13 10.32 8.94
CA ILE A 56 3.32 10.59 7.74
C ILE A 56 3.21 9.28 6.97
N GLY A 57 2.01 8.72 6.87
CA GLY A 57 1.80 7.52 6.08
C GLY A 57 1.93 7.80 4.58
N GLY A 58 2.41 6.82 3.83
CA GLY A 58 2.57 6.91 2.40
C GLY A 58 2.01 5.69 1.67
N HIS A 59 1.49 5.89 0.46
CA HIS A 59 1.09 4.81 -0.42
C HIS A 59 1.30 5.20 -1.88
N PRO A 60 2.38 4.75 -2.54
CA PRO A 60 2.52 4.89 -3.98
C PRO A 60 1.47 4.03 -4.68
N MET A 61 0.57 4.67 -5.43
CA MET A 61 -0.46 3.98 -6.23
C MET A 61 0.15 3.36 -7.49
N ALA A 62 1.26 2.66 -7.29
CA ALA A 62 2.03 2.00 -8.33
C ALA A 62 2.61 0.70 -7.77
N GLY A 63 2.55 -0.35 -8.56
CA GLY A 63 3.03 -1.66 -8.16
C GLY A 63 3.46 -2.51 -9.34
N SER A 64 4.10 -3.63 -9.02
CA SER A 64 4.45 -4.68 -9.98
C SER A 64 4.14 -6.03 -9.34
N GLU A 65 3.64 -6.95 -10.14
CA GLU A 65 3.42 -8.36 -9.73
C GLU A 65 4.75 -9.09 -9.46
N LYS A 66 5.88 -8.49 -9.88
CA LYS A 66 7.21 -9.07 -9.70
C LYS A 66 7.82 -8.61 -8.39
N THR A 67 8.35 -9.55 -7.63
CA THR A 67 9.01 -9.31 -6.35
C THR A 67 10.53 -9.22 -6.47
N GLY A 68 11.16 -8.61 -5.47
CA GLY A 68 12.62 -8.55 -5.33
C GLY A 68 13.28 -7.36 -6.02
N LEU A 69 14.46 -7.00 -5.54
CA LEU A 69 15.23 -5.83 -5.98
C LEU A 69 15.54 -5.86 -7.49
N ASN A 70 15.80 -7.04 -8.05
CA ASN A 70 16.11 -7.20 -9.49
C ASN A 70 14.95 -6.80 -10.42
N ASN A 71 13.74 -6.70 -9.88
CA ASN A 71 12.54 -6.28 -10.61
C ASN A 71 12.16 -4.82 -10.30
N SER A 72 12.93 -4.11 -9.48
CA SER A 72 12.66 -2.70 -9.20
C SER A 72 12.92 -1.86 -10.46
N LYS A 73 12.02 -0.89 -10.69
CA LYS A 73 12.14 0.04 -11.80
C LYS A 73 12.20 1.46 -11.26
N ARG A 74 13.21 2.22 -11.68
CA ARG A 74 13.40 3.61 -11.26
C ARG A 74 12.17 4.49 -11.53
N HIS A 75 11.46 4.22 -12.62
CA HIS A 75 10.30 5.01 -13.07
C HIS A 75 8.96 4.48 -12.55
N LEU A 76 8.95 3.54 -11.60
CA LEU A 76 7.71 2.89 -11.17
C LEU A 76 6.68 3.88 -10.61
N ILE A 77 7.14 4.92 -9.92
CA ILE A 77 6.29 5.93 -9.28
C ILE A 77 6.15 7.23 -10.09
N GLU A 78 6.91 7.39 -11.19
CA GLU A 78 6.82 8.59 -12.03
C GLU A 78 5.41 8.71 -12.63
N ASN A 79 4.78 9.88 -12.51
CA ASN A 79 3.41 10.19 -12.92
C ASN A 79 2.32 9.33 -12.26
N ALA A 80 2.64 8.55 -11.23
CA ALA A 80 1.66 7.86 -10.41
C ALA A 80 1.24 8.73 -9.22
N TYR A 81 -0.01 8.61 -8.79
CA TYR A 81 -0.42 9.20 -7.54
C TYR A 81 0.34 8.57 -6.37
N TYR A 82 0.76 9.43 -5.44
CA TYR A 82 1.34 9.02 -4.17
C TYR A 82 0.48 9.59 -3.05
N VAL A 83 -0.28 8.73 -2.38
CA VAL A 83 -1.13 9.18 -1.29
C VAL A 83 -0.29 9.43 -0.05
N VAL A 84 -0.50 10.59 0.56
CA VAL A 84 0.14 11.06 1.78
C VAL A 84 -0.92 11.17 2.86
N THR A 85 -0.75 10.46 3.98
CA THR A 85 -1.70 10.45 5.09
C THR A 85 -1.03 10.95 6.36
N PRO A 86 -1.00 12.29 6.60
CA PRO A 86 -0.42 12.84 7.80
C PRO A 86 -1.27 12.49 9.03
N THR A 87 -0.61 12.33 10.18
CA THR A 87 -1.30 12.27 11.47
C THR A 87 -1.73 13.66 11.92
N SER A 88 -2.57 13.73 12.94
CA SER A 88 -3.10 15.00 13.45
C SER A 88 -2.08 15.87 14.20
N LYS A 89 -0.95 15.29 14.63
CA LYS A 89 0.08 16.01 15.43
C LYS A 89 1.34 16.35 14.63
N VAL A 90 1.50 15.85 13.42
CA VAL A 90 2.62 16.25 12.56
C VAL A 90 2.44 17.72 12.14
N SER A 91 3.52 18.47 12.06
CA SER A 91 3.46 19.89 11.70
C SER A 91 3.11 20.09 10.23
N ALA A 92 2.43 21.18 9.91
CA ALA A 92 2.10 21.53 8.53
C ALA A 92 3.36 21.67 7.65
N GLU A 93 4.42 22.28 8.20
CA GLU A 93 5.72 22.41 7.53
C GLU A 93 6.30 21.05 7.15
N ALA A 94 6.30 20.05 8.06
CA ALA A 94 6.79 18.70 7.76
C ALA A 94 5.95 17.99 6.69
N VAL A 95 4.65 18.27 6.63
CA VAL A 95 3.78 17.74 5.56
C VAL A 95 4.11 18.39 4.23
N GLU A 96 4.30 19.71 4.19
CA GLU A 96 4.68 20.45 2.98
C GLU A 96 6.04 19.97 2.43
N ASP A 97 7.06 19.85 3.29
CA ASP A 97 8.38 19.33 2.94
C ASP A 97 8.30 17.90 2.37
N TYR A 98 7.48 17.04 2.99
CA TYR A 98 7.31 15.69 2.51
C TYR A 98 6.59 15.63 1.16
N VAL A 99 5.56 16.45 0.95
CA VAL A 99 4.85 16.59 -0.33
C VAL A 99 5.80 17.06 -1.43
N GLU A 100 6.64 18.07 -1.13
CA GLU A 100 7.66 18.55 -2.08
C GLU A 100 8.68 17.45 -2.41
N PHE A 101 9.15 16.73 -1.39
CA PHE A 101 10.04 15.58 -1.58
C PHE A 101 9.43 14.52 -2.51
N ILE A 102 8.16 14.12 -2.28
CA ILE A 102 7.46 13.16 -3.15
C ILE A 102 7.30 13.70 -4.57
N GLY A 103 6.99 14.99 -4.72
CA GLY A 103 6.92 15.67 -6.03
C GLY A 103 8.28 15.65 -6.76
N SER A 104 9.39 15.81 -6.04
CA SER A 104 10.74 15.73 -6.61
C SER A 104 11.07 14.37 -7.22
N LEU A 105 10.40 13.31 -6.77
CA LEU A 105 10.48 11.96 -7.34
C LEU A 105 9.60 11.80 -8.59
N LYS A 106 8.99 12.89 -9.08
CA LYS A 106 8.05 12.94 -10.21
C LYS A 106 6.75 12.15 -9.97
N ALA A 107 6.42 11.85 -8.74
CA ALA A 107 5.11 11.34 -8.36
C ALA A 107 4.10 12.51 -8.20
N LEU A 108 2.82 12.18 -8.19
CA LEU A 108 1.72 13.13 -8.00
C LEU A 108 1.21 13.00 -6.54
N PRO A 109 1.68 13.84 -5.60
CA PRO A 109 1.28 13.72 -4.20
C PRO A 109 -0.21 14.09 -4.04
N LEU A 110 -0.92 13.30 -3.22
CA LEU A 110 -2.32 13.52 -2.86
C LEU A 110 -2.48 13.33 -1.36
N VAL A 111 -2.79 14.43 -0.65
CA VAL A 111 -2.99 14.38 0.80
C VAL A 111 -4.42 13.96 1.12
N LEU A 112 -4.58 12.91 1.91
CA LEU A 112 -5.86 12.36 2.36
C LEU A 112 -5.82 12.01 3.84
N ASP A 113 -6.99 11.95 4.48
CA ASP A 113 -7.15 11.25 5.76
C ASP A 113 -6.93 9.75 5.57
N TYR A 114 -6.31 9.07 6.55
CA TYR A 114 -5.95 7.66 6.43
C TYR A 114 -7.18 6.72 6.33
N LYS A 115 -8.32 7.06 6.97
CA LYS A 115 -9.56 6.28 6.85
C LYS A 115 -10.21 6.51 5.49
N GLN A 116 -10.17 7.74 4.99
CA GLN A 116 -10.65 8.05 3.65
C GLN A 116 -9.81 7.33 2.59
N HIS A 117 -8.48 7.27 2.77
CA HIS A 117 -7.58 6.49 1.92
C HIS A 117 -8.01 5.02 1.86
N ASP A 118 -8.18 4.37 3.03
CA ASP A 118 -8.53 2.94 3.08
C ASP A 118 -9.91 2.67 2.47
N TYR A 119 -10.88 3.54 2.69
CA TYR A 119 -12.19 3.44 2.05
C TYR A 119 -12.11 3.53 0.52
N ILE A 120 -11.33 4.47 0.00
CA ILE A 120 -11.12 4.63 -1.44
C ILE A 120 -10.42 3.41 -2.02
N THR A 121 -9.30 2.97 -1.42
CA THR A 121 -8.55 1.81 -1.92
C THR A 121 -9.32 0.51 -1.82
N ALA A 122 -10.16 0.36 -0.80
CA ALA A 122 -11.07 -0.78 -0.71
C ALA A 122 -12.02 -0.84 -1.93
N ALA A 123 -12.60 0.31 -2.31
CA ALA A 123 -13.55 0.38 -3.40
C ALA A 123 -12.93 0.17 -4.79
N ILE A 124 -11.77 0.80 -5.05
CA ILE A 124 -11.18 0.85 -6.41
C ILE A 124 -10.11 -0.22 -6.66
N SER A 125 -9.61 -0.87 -5.62
CA SER A 125 -8.53 -1.86 -5.71
C SER A 125 -8.91 -3.19 -5.07
N HIS A 126 -9.30 -3.20 -3.79
CA HIS A 126 -9.48 -4.44 -3.05
C HIS A 126 -10.75 -5.19 -3.50
N LEU A 127 -11.89 -4.51 -3.60
CA LEU A 127 -13.14 -5.11 -4.06
C LEU A 127 -13.04 -5.68 -5.48
N PRO A 128 -12.49 -4.96 -6.49
CA PRO A 128 -12.26 -5.54 -7.82
C PRO A 128 -11.42 -6.82 -7.80
N HIS A 129 -10.38 -6.86 -6.94
CA HIS A 129 -9.56 -8.06 -6.80
C HIS A 129 -10.34 -9.24 -6.21
N LEU A 130 -11.13 -9.01 -5.16
CA LEU A 130 -11.98 -10.05 -4.55
C LEU A 130 -13.00 -10.60 -5.56
N ILE A 131 -13.59 -9.72 -6.37
CA ILE A 131 -14.51 -10.13 -7.45
C ILE A 131 -13.77 -10.99 -8.48
N ALA A 132 -12.58 -10.58 -8.91
CA ALA A 132 -11.78 -11.33 -9.87
C ALA A 132 -11.38 -12.71 -9.33
N ALA A 133 -10.94 -12.79 -8.08
CA ALA A 133 -10.62 -14.05 -7.41
C ALA A 133 -11.86 -14.95 -7.25
N GLY A 134 -13.00 -14.36 -6.90
CA GLY A 134 -14.29 -15.07 -6.81
C GLY A 134 -14.71 -15.69 -8.16
N LEU A 135 -14.56 -14.95 -9.26
CA LEU A 135 -14.86 -15.45 -10.61
C LEU A 135 -13.94 -16.60 -11.01
N VAL A 136 -12.65 -16.52 -10.73
CA VAL A 136 -11.70 -17.62 -10.98
C VAL A 136 -12.09 -18.87 -10.19
N ASN A 137 -12.38 -18.71 -8.91
CA ASN A 137 -12.80 -19.81 -8.03
C ASN A 137 -14.13 -20.41 -8.48
N LEU A 138 -15.11 -19.59 -8.89
CA LEU A 138 -16.38 -20.07 -9.45
C LEU A 138 -16.15 -21.01 -10.64
N VAL A 139 -15.37 -20.58 -11.62
CA VAL A 139 -15.02 -21.40 -12.79
C VAL A 139 -14.28 -22.66 -12.36
N LYS A 140 -13.24 -22.53 -11.52
CA LYS A 140 -12.44 -23.67 -11.05
C LYS A 140 -13.26 -24.76 -10.37
N HIS A 141 -14.28 -24.38 -9.57
CA HIS A 141 -15.07 -25.33 -8.81
C HIS A 141 -16.26 -25.95 -9.59
N ASN A 142 -16.68 -25.29 -10.67
CA ASN A 142 -17.84 -25.73 -11.47
C ASN A 142 -17.46 -26.25 -12.86
N ASP A 143 -16.18 -26.23 -13.23
CA ASP A 143 -15.76 -26.73 -14.52
C ASP A 143 -15.77 -28.28 -14.54
N SER A 144 -16.02 -28.84 -15.72
CA SER A 144 -15.95 -30.30 -15.93
C SER A 144 -14.52 -30.81 -15.92
N GLU A 145 -14.33 -32.13 -15.86
CA GLU A 145 -13.00 -32.77 -15.99
C GLU A 145 -12.29 -32.37 -17.31
N GLU A 146 -13.08 -32.14 -18.36
CA GLU A 146 -12.58 -31.70 -19.68
C GLU A 146 -12.21 -30.22 -19.73
N GLN A 147 -12.49 -29.44 -18.63
CA GLN A 147 -12.19 -28.01 -18.50
C GLN A 147 -12.80 -27.13 -19.61
N TYR A 148 -14.07 -27.36 -19.95
CA TYR A 148 -14.73 -26.61 -21.01
C TYR A 148 -14.88 -25.12 -20.68
N MET A 149 -15.24 -24.74 -19.46
CA MET A 149 -15.33 -23.33 -19.07
C MET A 149 -13.99 -22.62 -19.26
N LYS A 150 -12.90 -23.25 -18.81
CA LYS A 150 -11.54 -22.71 -18.98
C LYS A 150 -11.15 -22.60 -20.46
N LYS A 151 -11.49 -23.60 -21.28
CA LYS A 151 -11.15 -23.63 -22.73
C LYS A 151 -11.86 -22.53 -23.50
N VAL A 152 -13.13 -22.25 -23.17
CA VAL A 152 -13.92 -21.22 -23.87
C VAL A 152 -13.83 -19.84 -23.22
N ALA A 153 -13.08 -19.69 -22.15
CA ALA A 153 -12.87 -18.41 -21.50
C ALA A 153 -12.24 -17.40 -22.49
N ALA A 154 -13.03 -16.41 -22.90
CA ALA A 154 -12.66 -15.39 -23.86
C ALA A 154 -12.12 -14.12 -23.20
N GLY A 155 -11.85 -13.08 -24.00
CA GLY A 155 -11.21 -11.85 -23.57
C GLY A 155 -11.83 -11.22 -22.33
N GLY A 156 -13.15 -11.04 -22.29
CA GLY A 156 -13.81 -10.42 -21.14
C GLY A 156 -13.54 -11.10 -19.81
N PHE A 157 -13.59 -12.45 -19.76
CA PHE A 157 -13.24 -13.19 -18.55
C PHE A 157 -11.77 -13.03 -18.19
N LYS A 158 -10.86 -13.13 -19.16
CA LYS A 158 -9.41 -13.00 -18.95
C LYS A 158 -9.02 -11.60 -18.47
N ASP A 159 -9.64 -10.57 -19.03
CA ASP A 159 -9.36 -9.19 -18.65
C ASP A 159 -9.78 -8.89 -17.20
N ILE A 160 -10.99 -9.31 -16.80
CA ILE A 160 -11.48 -9.13 -15.44
C ILE A 160 -10.65 -9.95 -14.44
N THR A 161 -10.28 -11.20 -14.79
CA THR A 161 -9.60 -12.12 -13.87
C THR A 161 -8.08 -11.97 -13.86
N ARG A 162 -7.50 -11.14 -14.73
CA ARG A 162 -6.05 -10.93 -14.80
C ARG A 162 -5.44 -10.55 -13.45
N ILE A 163 -6.12 -9.71 -12.67
CA ILE A 163 -5.65 -9.25 -11.36
C ILE A 163 -5.73 -10.33 -10.27
N ALA A 164 -6.47 -11.42 -10.47
CA ALA A 164 -6.60 -12.50 -9.49
C ALA A 164 -5.31 -13.31 -9.28
N SER A 165 -4.29 -13.14 -10.12
CA SER A 165 -3.01 -13.88 -10.04
C SER A 165 -1.98 -13.27 -9.08
N SER A 166 -2.37 -12.35 -8.21
CA SER A 166 -1.49 -11.73 -7.23
C SER A 166 -1.22 -12.61 -6.00
N SER A 167 -0.25 -12.21 -5.17
CA SER A 167 0.23 -12.97 -4.02
C SER A 167 -0.86 -13.19 -2.96
N PRO A 168 -1.22 -14.43 -2.58
CA PRO A 168 -2.17 -14.70 -1.51
C PRO A 168 -1.76 -14.09 -0.16
N ILE A 169 -0.45 -14.13 0.16
CA ILE A 169 0.10 -13.59 1.42
C ILE A 169 -0.14 -12.08 1.52
N MET A 170 0.03 -11.35 0.41
CA MET A 170 -0.24 -9.92 0.37
C MET A 170 -1.72 -9.64 0.62
N TRP A 171 -2.61 -10.42 0.01
CA TRP A 171 -4.05 -10.23 0.14
C TRP A 171 -4.59 -10.63 1.51
N GLU A 172 -4.00 -11.62 2.16
CA GLU A 172 -4.30 -11.94 3.55
C GLU A 172 -4.09 -10.73 4.47
N GLN A 173 -3.03 -9.95 4.25
CA GLN A 173 -2.72 -8.75 5.03
C GLN A 173 -3.59 -7.53 4.68
N ILE A 174 -4.20 -7.51 3.49
CA ILE A 174 -5.09 -6.43 3.05
C ILE A 174 -6.53 -6.64 3.54
N CYS A 175 -6.96 -7.88 3.67
CA CYS A 175 -8.35 -8.26 3.96
C CYS A 175 -8.64 -8.53 5.46
N VAL A 176 -7.67 -8.36 6.35
CA VAL A 176 -7.83 -8.58 7.82
C VAL A 176 -8.29 -7.31 8.56
#